data_dfc115032f3d1f3eca66a582a3dbb7c2
#
_entry.id   dfc115032f3d1f3eca66a582a3dbb7c2
#
_cell.length_a   1.000
_cell.length_b   1.000
_cell.length_c   1.000
_cell.angle_alpha   90.00
_cell.angle_beta   90.00
_cell.angle_gamma   90.00
#
_symmetry.space_group_name_H-M   'P 1'
#
loop_
_entity.id
_entity.type
_entity.pdbx_description
1 polymer ?
#
loop_
_entity_poly.entity_id
_entity_poly.type
_entity_poly.pdbx_seq_one_letter_code
_entity_poly.pdbx_strand_id
1 'polypeptide(L)'
;MTTNKCILLILAFTYFNLAGAADDKISRSQYIDTWKDEAISQMAKYGIPASITLAQGILESGDGNSRLAKKANNHFGIKCHTWTGKTIHKDDDKKNECFRKYSSARQSFQDHSEFLSKRGRYSFLFDLKPTDYKGWAKGLKTAGYATNPKYSSLLIALIEKNNLQQYDNVILTSNNTSNTNNA
;
A
#
# COMPACT_ATOMS: atom_id res chain seq x y z
N MET A 1 -56.46 30.51 52.25
CA MET A 1 -55.80 29.24 51.96
C MET A 1 -55.21 29.37 50.57
N THR A 2 -53.94 29.72 50.48
CA THR A 2 -53.22 29.92 49.23
C THR A 2 -52.14 28.83 49.14
N THR A 3 -52.33 27.89 48.21
CA THR A 3 -51.38 26.79 47.93
C THR A 3 -50.32 27.26 46.95
N ASN A 4 -49.07 27.43 47.41
CA ASN A 4 -47.89 27.65 46.60
C ASN A 4 -47.51 26.37 45.90
N LYS A 5 -47.58 26.34 44.57
CA LYS A 5 -46.96 25.27 43.73
C LYS A 5 -45.48 25.64 43.40
N CYS A 6 -44.61 24.95 44.05
CA CYS A 6 -43.16 24.98 43.69
C CYS A 6 -42.95 24.23 42.36
N ILE A 7 -42.57 24.96 41.31
CA ILE A 7 -42.16 24.36 40.00
C ILE A 7 -40.68 24.09 40.09
N LEU A 8 -40.31 22.80 40.13
CA LEU A 8 -38.96 22.33 40.10
C LEU A 8 -38.49 22.30 38.62
N LEU A 9 -37.63 23.25 38.22
CA LEU A 9 -37.00 23.26 36.90
C LEU A 9 -35.83 22.27 36.92
N ILE A 10 -36.00 21.12 36.27
CA ILE A 10 -34.91 20.16 36.05
C ILE A 10 -34.14 20.62 34.80
N LEU A 11 -32.97 21.23 35.00
CA LEU A 11 -31.99 21.52 33.95
C LEU A 11 -31.30 20.21 33.56
N ALA A 12 -31.75 19.61 32.45
CA ALA A 12 -31.06 18.50 31.83
C ALA A 12 -29.81 19.02 31.11
N PHE A 13 -28.65 18.83 31.74
CA PHE A 13 -27.35 19.04 31.08
C PHE A 13 -27.12 17.88 30.12
N THR A 14 -27.35 18.10 28.81
CA THR A 14 -26.91 17.19 27.76
C THR A 14 -25.42 17.37 27.60
N TYR A 15 -24.65 16.41 28.11
CA TYR A 15 -23.24 16.29 27.78
C TYR A 15 -23.12 15.87 26.31
N PHE A 16 -22.83 16.84 25.44
CA PHE A 16 -22.44 16.60 24.07
C PHE A 16 -20.99 16.09 24.11
N ASN A 17 -20.83 14.76 24.10
CA ASN A 17 -19.51 14.14 23.89
C ASN A 17 -19.04 14.49 22.47
N LEU A 18 -18.19 15.52 22.33
CA LEU A 18 -17.34 15.69 21.17
C LEU A 18 -16.28 14.56 21.22
N ALA A 19 -16.65 13.38 20.74
CA ALA A 19 -15.66 12.39 20.36
C ALA A 19 -14.87 12.99 19.18
N GLY A 20 -13.73 13.61 19.49
CA GLY A 20 -12.77 14.01 18.48
C GLY A 20 -12.47 12.77 17.65
N ALA A 21 -12.72 12.80 16.34
CA ALA A 21 -12.29 11.75 15.43
C ALA A 21 -10.75 11.67 15.54
N ALA A 22 -10.26 10.75 16.35
CA ALA A 22 -8.88 10.37 16.31
C ALA A 22 -8.62 9.94 14.85
N ASP A 23 -7.63 10.54 14.21
CA ASP A 23 -7.16 10.11 12.88
C ASP A 23 -6.58 8.69 13.08
N ASP A 24 -7.45 7.69 13.06
CA ASP A 24 -7.10 6.30 13.37
C ASP A 24 -6.08 5.83 12.33
N LYS A 25 -4.83 5.74 12.79
CA LYS A 25 -3.76 5.20 11.97
C LYS A 25 -4.04 3.73 11.68
N ILE A 26 -4.03 3.39 10.41
CA ILE A 26 -4.11 2.01 9.95
C ILE A 26 -2.87 1.28 10.46
N SER A 27 -3.08 0.15 11.16
CA SER A 27 -1.98 -0.72 11.58
C SER A 27 -1.42 -1.50 10.38
N ARG A 28 -0.21 -2.03 10.51
CA ARG A 28 0.41 -2.87 9.49
C ARG A 28 -0.43 -4.10 9.15
N SER A 29 -0.99 -4.77 10.15
CA SER A 29 -1.88 -5.91 9.93
C SER A 29 -3.10 -5.51 9.10
N GLN A 30 -3.76 -4.42 9.45
CA GLN A 30 -4.89 -3.91 8.67
C GLN A 30 -4.51 -3.54 7.23
N TYR A 31 -3.31 -2.94 7.03
CA TYR A 31 -2.82 -2.65 5.69
C TYR A 31 -2.63 -3.92 4.85
N ILE A 32 -1.98 -4.93 5.43
CA ILE A 32 -1.76 -6.22 4.78
C ILE A 32 -3.09 -6.89 4.45
N ASP A 33 -4.01 -6.96 5.41
CA ASP A 33 -5.32 -7.58 5.21
C ASP A 33 -6.14 -6.88 4.12
N THR A 34 -6.01 -5.57 4.02
CA THR A 34 -6.71 -4.78 2.99
C THR A 34 -6.15 -5.01 1.59
N TRP A 35 -4.82 -5.19 1.46
CA TRP A 35 -4.15 -5.13 0.14
C TRP A 35 -3.53 -6.45 -0.32
N LYS A 36 -3.56 -7.52 0.48
CA LYS A 36 -2.99 -8.83 0.09
C LYS A 36 -3.59 -9.39 -1.20
N ASP A 37 -4.91 -9.34 -1.33
CA ASP A 37 -5.59 -9.88 -2.52
C ASP A 37 -5.30 -9.04 -3.77
N GLU A 38 -5.18 -7.72 -3.63
CA GLU A 38 -4.75 -6.85 -4.71
C GLU A 38 -3.31 -7.17 -5.14
N ALA A 39 -2.39 -7.33 -4.17
CA ALA A 39 -1.00 -7.69 -4.47
C ALA A 39 -0.89 -9.06 -5.16
N ILE A 40 -1.67 -10.05 -4.74
CA ILE A 40 -1.77 -11.36 -5.41
C ILE A 40 -2.29 -11.20 -6.83
N SER A 41 -3.33 -10.41 -7.04
CA SER A 41 -3.89 -10.12 -8.36
C SER A 41 -2.85 -9.44 -9.28
N GLN A 42 -2.07 -8.50 -8.76
CA GLN A 42 -0.99 -7.86 -9.51
C GLN A 42 0.14 -8.85 -9.83
N MET A 43 0.48 -9.75 -8.91
CA MET A 43 1.45 -10.82 -9.16
C MET A 43 0.98 -11.75 -10.29
N ALA A 44 -0.30 -12.16 -10.27
CA ALA A 44 -0.86 -13.00 -11.34
C ALA A 44 -0.77 -12.35 -12.72
N LYS A 45 -0.99 -11.03 -12.77
CA LYS A 45 -1.04 -10.28 -14.03
C LYS A 45 0.33 -9.85 -14.54
N TYR A 46 1.25 -9.49 -13.66
CA TYR A 46 2.51 -8.86 -14.02
C TYR A 46 3.77 -9.65 -13.61
N GLY A 47 3.64 -10.72 -12.85
CA GLY A 47 4.77 -11.55 -12.41
C GLY A 47 5.62 -10.96 -11.29
N ILE A 48 5.20 -9.85 -10.67
CA ILE A 48 5.91 -9.23 -9.55
C ILE A 48 5.47 -9.93 -8.27
N PRO A 49 6.39 -10.41 -7.38
CA PRO A 49 5.99 -11.05 -6.13
C PRO A 49 5.01 -10.22 -5.32
N ALA A 50 3.93 -10.84 -4.84
CA ALA A 50 2.95 -10.17 -3.99
C ALA A 50 3.60 -9.62 -2.71
N SER A 51 4.55 -10.38 -2.15
CA SER A 51 5.36 -9.96 -1.00
C SER A 51 6.15 -8.68 -1.25
N ILE A 52 6.74 -8.51 -2.43
CA ILE A 52 7.46 -7.30 -2.86
C ILE A 52 6.49 -6.13 -2.97
N THR A 53 5.36 -6.32 -3.65
CA THR A 53 4.34 -5.28 -3.82
C THR A 53 3.83 -4.79 -2.45
N LEU A 54 3.52 -5.72 -1.53
CA LEU A 54 3.08 -5.37 -0.18
C LEU A 54 4.17 -4.65 0.62
N ALA A 55 5.42 -5.16 0.61
CA ALA A 55 6.52 -4.56 1.35
C ALA A 55 6.84 -3.14 0.85
N GLN A 56 6.80 -2.90 -0.47
CA GLN A 56 6.96 -1.57 -1.03
C GLN A 56 5.78 -0.66 -0.62
N GLY A 57 4.54 -1.12 -0.74
CA GLY A 57 3.38 -0.35 -0.30
C GLY A 57 3.44 0.04 1.18
N ILE A 58 3.84 -0.88 2.05
CA ILE A 58 4.08 -0.64 3.48
C ILE A 58 5.15 0.45 3.69
N LEU A 59 6.30 0.28 3.04
CA LEU A 59 7.46 1.15 3.23
C LEU A 59 7.20 2.57 2.71
N GLU A 60 6.70 2.68 1.47
CA GLU A 60 6.51 3.96 0.78
C GLU A 60 5.31 4.75 1.31
N SER A 61 4.27 4.06 1.79
CA SER A 61 3.06 4.73 2.28
C SER A 61 2.99 4.88 3.81
N GLY A 62 3.94 4.30 4.55
CA GLY A 62 3.82 4.21 6.01
C GLY A 62 2.53 3.49 6.42
N ASP A 63 2.32 2.27 5.94
CA ASP A 63 1.11 1.48 6.16
C ASP A 63 -0.18 2.18 5.66
N GLY A 64 -0.10 2.95 4.57
CA GLY A 64 -1.22 3.71 4.04
C GLY A 64 -1.51 5.03 4.76
N ASN A 65 -0.72 5.37 5.77
CA ASN A 65 -0.95 6.56 6.60
C ASN A 65 -0.31 7.84 6.05
N SER A 66 0.54 7.75 5.03
CA SER A 66 1.20 8.92 4.46
C SER A 66 0.20 9.89 3.80
N ARG A 67 0.59 11.16 3.69
CA ARG A 67 -0.21 12.18 2.98
C ARG A 67 -0.49 11.78 1.53
N LEU A 68 0.47 11.16 0.85
CA LEU A 68 0.29 10.70 -0.53
C LEU A 68 -0.73 9.57 -0.62
N ALA A 69 -0.67 8.59 0.29
CA ALA A 69 -1.66 7.52 0.34
C ALA A 69 -3.08 8.05 0.64
N LYS A 70 -3.23 8.87 1.70
CA LYS A 70 -4.54 9.38 2.15
C LYS A 70 -5.17 10.39 1.20
N LYS A 71 -4.39 11.31 0.58
CA LYS A 71 -4.92 12.42 -0.22
C LYS A 71 -4.84 12.20 -1.74
N ALA A 72 -3.98 11.29 -2.16
CA ALA A 72 -3.75 11.02 -3.58
C ALA A 72 -3.93 9.55 -3.97
N ASN A 73 -4.29 8.65 -3.04
CA ASN A 73 -4.32 7.21 -3.26
C ASN A 73 -2.99 6.65 -3.81
N ASN A 74 -1.88 7.33 -3.58
CA ASN A 74 -0.56 6.98 -4.11
C ASN A 74 0.24 6.28 -3.02
N HIS A 75 0.18 4.94 -3.04
CA HIS A 75 0.81 4.08 -2.04
C HIS A 75 2.30 3.80 -2.30
N PHE A 76 2.80 4.15 -3.47
CA PHE A 76 4.18 3.85 -3.89
C PHE A 76 5.02 5.10 -4.15
N GLY A 77 4.49 6.29 -3.87
CA GLY A 77 5.22 7.53 -4.08
C GLY A 77 5.60 7.78 -5.55
N ILE A 78 4.78 7.32 -6.50
CA ILE A 78 5.11 7.46 -7.92
C ILE A 78 5.00 8.92 -8.34
N LYS A 79 6.14 9.46 -8.83
CA LYS A 79 6.27 10.84 -9.33
C LYS A 79 5.60 10.98 -10.70
N CYS A 80 5.28 12.21 -11.09
CA CYS A 80 4.51 12.49 -12.30
C CYS A 80 5.16 11.95 -13.58
N HIS A 81 6.46 12.20 -13.81
CA HIS A 81 7.11 11.90 -15.09
C HIS A 81 6.25 12.39 -16.29
N THR A 82 5.84 11.49 -17.17
CA THR A 82 4.95 11.75 -18.34
C THR A 82 3.46 11.59 -18.00
N TRP A 83 3.07 11.63 -16.73
CA TRP A 83 1.69 11.46 -16.29
C TRP A 83 0.82 12.64 -16.72
N THR A 84 -0.34 12.36 -17.34
CA THR A 84 -1.33 13.36 -17.80
C THR A 84 -2.56 13.44 -16.91
N GLY A 85 -2.65 12.59 -15.88
CA GLY A 85 -3.78 12.56 -14.93
C GLY A 85 -3.65 13.61 -13.82
N LYS A 86 -4.53 13.51 -12.82
CA LYS A 86 -4.51 14.41 -11.65
C LYS A 86 -3.20 14.27 -10.87
N THR A 87 -2.75 15.36 -10.26
CA THR A 87 -1.49 15.43 -9.52
C THR A 87 -1.67 15.99 -8.11
N ILE A 88 -0.67 15.77 -7.27
CA ILE A 88 -0.50 16.41 -5.97
C ILE A 88 0.97 16.78 -5.80
N HIS A 89 1.25 17.87 -5.11
CA HIS A 89 2.61 18.32 -4.87
C HIS A 89 2.98 18.19 -3.39
N LYS A 90 4.22 17.81 -3.14
CA LYS A 90 4.80 17.62 -1.79
C LYS A 90 6.30 17.85 -1.87
N ASP A 91 6.89 18.41 -0.81
CA ASP A 91 8.34 18.44 -0.65
C ASP A 91 8.85 17.02 -0.37
N ASP A 92 9.83 16.59 -1.18
CA ASP A 92 10.48 15.28 -1.10
C ASP A 92 11.99 15.47 -1.38
N ASP A 93 12.58 14.75 -2.33
CA ASP A 93 13.97 14.99 -2.78
C ASP A 93 14.17 16.45 -3.30
N LYS A 94 13.09 17.02 -3.81
CA LYS A 94 13.01 18.43 -4.24
C LYS A 94 11.79 19.11 -3.62
N LYS A 95 11.90 20.43 -3.46
CA LYS A 95 10.76 21.25 -3.06
C LYS A 95 9.66 21.20 -4.11
N ASN A 96 8.40 21.08 -3.67
CA ASN A 96 7.20 21.07 -4.52
C ASN A 96 7.22 19.99 -5.61
N GLU A 97 7.71 18.78 -5.29
CA GLU A 97 7.79 17.69 -6.26
C GLU A 97 6.41 17.14 -6.63
N CYS A 98 6.24 16.80 -7.91
CA CYS A 98 4.97 16.35 -8.47
C CYS A 98 4.80 14.84 -8.32
N PHE A 99 3.67 14.42 -7.74
CA PHE A 99 3.27 13.01 -7.60
C PHE A 99 1.93 12.74 -8.27
N ARG A 100 1.76 11.52 -8.79
CA ARG A 100 0.51 11.07 -9.39
C ARG A 100 -0.59 11.02 -8.33
N LYS A 101 -1.80 11.44 -8.73
CA LYS A 101 -3.00 11.30 -7.90
C LYS A 101 -4.00 10.39 -8.62
N TYR A 102 -4.38 9.31 -7.95
CA TYR A 102 -5.28 8.29 -8.48
C TYR A 102 -6.70 8.46 -7.94
N SER A 103 -7.68 7.91 -8.65
CA SER A 103 -9.07 7.88 -8.21
C SER A 103 -9.31 6.82 -7.12
N SER A 104 -8.48 5.78 -7.08
CA SER A 104 -8.50 4.73 -6.06
C SER A 104 -7.09 4.23 -5.76
N ALA A 105 -6.90 3.63 -4.57
CA ALA A 105 -5.64 3.01 -4.21
C ALA A 105 -5.29 1.82 -5.14
N ARG A 106 -6.28 1.05 -5.62
CA ARG A 106 -6.07 -0.02 -6.61
C ARG A 106 -5.38 0.48 -7.87
N GLN A 107 -5.71 1.67 -8.35
CA GLN A 107 -5.01 2.26 -9.50
C GLN A 107 -3.53 2.50 -9.21
N SER A 108 -3.14 2.84 -7.97
CA SER A 108 -1.73 2.99 -7.65
C SER A 108 -0.99 1.65 -7.61
N PHE A 109 -1.66 0.56 -7.20
CA PHE A 109 -1.10 -0.81 -7.27
C PHE A 109 -0.90 -1.24 -8.73
N GLN A 110 -1.90 -1.03 -9.57
CA GLN A 110 -1.78 -1.32 -10.99
C GLN A 110 -0.68 -0.49 -11.65
N ASP A 111 -0.66 0.81 -11.43
CA ASP A 111 0.34 1.71 -12.02
C ASP A 111 1.76 1.40 -11.53
N HIS A 112 1.92 0.97 -10.27
CA HIS A 112 3.19 0.47 -9.74
C HIS A 112 3.66 -0.77 -10.51
N SER A 113 2.77 -1.73 -10.75
CA SER A 113 3.10 -2.94 -11.51
C SER A 113 3.47 -2.61 -12.96
N GLU A 114 2.74 -1.70 -13.60
CA GLU A 114 3.05 -1.20 -14.94
C GLU A 114 4.36 -0.42 -14.97
N PHE A 115 4.63 0.37 -13.93
CA PHE A 115 5.89 1.11 -13.81
C PHE A 115 7.11 0.19 -13.77
N LEU A 116 7.03 -0.93 -13.08
CA LEU A 116 8.11 -1.91 -13.04
C LEU A 116 8.20 -2.73 -14.34
N SER A 117 7.07 -3.22 -14.86
CA SER A 117 7.06 -4.11 -16.02
C SER A 117 7.40 -3.42 -17.35
N LYS A 118 7.07 -2.12 -17.48
CA LYS A 118 7.26 -1.38 -18.75
C LYS A 118 8.60 -0.64 -18.85
N ARG A 119 9.40 -0.57 -17.79
CA ARG A 119 10.67 0.16 -17.78
C ARG A 119 11.85 -0.80 -17.90
N GLY A 120 12.61 -0.70 -18.98
CA GLY A 120 13.74 -1.59 -19.30
C GLY A 120 14.79 -1.75 -18.19
N ARG A 121 14.97 -0.72 -17.32
CA ARG A 121 15.88 -0.82 -16.17
C ARG A 121 15.50 -1.90 -15.15
N TYR A 122 14.26 -2.36 -15.15
CA TYR A 122 13.75 -3.42 -14.28
C TYR A 122 13.57 -4.76 -15.00
N SER A 123 13.78 -4.84 -16.31
CA SER A 123 13.46 -6.04 -17.11
C SER A 123 14.13 -7.31 -16.58
N PHE A 124 15.38 -7.23 -16.12
CA PHE A 124 16.12 -8.37 -15.57
C PHE A 124 15.50 -8.98 -14.30
N LEU A 125 14.62 -8.23 -13.61
CA LEU A 125 13.90 -8.75 -12.45
C LEU A 125 12.92 -9.85 -12.84
N PHE A 126 12.40 -9.81 -14.05
CA PHE A 126 11.41 -10.76 -14.55
C PHE A 126 12.04 -12.09 -15.00
N ASP A 127 13.37 -12.19 -14.99
CA ASP A 127 14.12 -13.44 -15.15
C ASP A 127 14.21 -14.21 -13.81
N LEU A 128 13.91 -13.55 -12.69
CA LEU A 128 13.87 -14.17 -11.36
C LEU A 128 12.57 -14.94 -11.16
N LYS A 129 12.63 -16.00 -10.34
CA LYS A 129 11.41 -16.69 -9.92
C LYS A 129 10.49 -15.69 -9.15
N PRO A 130 9.16 -15.73 -9.36
CA PRO A 130 8.25 -14.89 -8.60
C PRO A 130 8.25 -15.15 -7.08
N THR A 131 8.85 -16.26 -6.61
CA THR A 131 9.05 -16.55 -5.19
C THR A 131 10.40 -16.12 -4.65
N ASP A 132 11.31 -15.62 -5.50
CA ASP A 132 12.63 -15.11 -5.07
C ASP A 132 12.55 -13.64 -4.66
N TYR A 133 11.78 -13.36 -3.59
CA TYR A 133 11.66 -12.00 -3.07
C TYR A 133 13.01 -11.37 -2.67
N LYS A 134 14.01 -12.20 -2.29
CA LYS A 134 15.35 -11.69 -1.93
C LYS A 134 16.10 -11.18 -3.16
N GLY A 135 16.05 -11.93 -4.25
CA GLY A 135 16.57 -11.49 -5.55
C GLY A 135 15.87 -10.24 -6.04
N TRP A 136 14.54 -10.20 -5.98
CA TRP A 136 13.73 -9.03 -6.33
C TRP A 136 14.10 -7.79 -5.51
N ALA A 137 14.19 -7.89 -4.18
CA ALA A 137 14.53 -6.77 -3.31
C ALA A 137 15.93 -6.19 -3.62
N LYS A 138 16.92 -7.06 -3.84
CA LYS A 138 18.28 -6.66 -4.25
C LYS A 138 18.28 -6.01 -5.63
N GLY A 139 17.58 -6.62 -6.58
CA GLY A 139 17.48 -6.14 -7.95
C GLY A 139 16.79 -4.77 -8.04
N LEU A 140 15.72 -4.53 -7.28
CA LEU A 140 15.08 -3.21 -7.18
C LEU A 140 16.07 -2.14 -6.70
N LYS A 141 16.90 -2.45 -5.71
CA LYS A 141 17.95 -1.52 -5.25
C LYS A 141 19.00 -1.29 -6.34
N THR A 142 19.47 -2.33 -7.01
CA THR A 142 20.44 -2.24 -8.11
C THR A 142 19.88 -1.43 -9.28
N ALA A 143 18.61 -1.61 -9.61
CA ALA A 143 17.91 -0.84 -10.64
C ALA A 143 17.65 0.63 -10.23
N GLY A 144 17.98 1.01 -8.99
CA GLY A 144 17.82 2.39 -8.49
C GLY A 144 16.35 2.77 -8.27
N TYR A 145 15.53 1.84 -7.77
CA TYR A 145 14.16 2.17 -7.37
C TYR A 145 14.14 3.20 -6.24
N ALA A 146 15.06 3.07 -5.29
CA ALA A 146 15.25 4.01 -4.19
C ALA A 146 16.74 4.35 -3.99
N THR A 147 17.02 5.55 -3.52
CA THR A 147 18.37 6.04 -3.20
C THR A 147 18.93 5.44 -1.91
N ASN A 148 18.06 5.10 -0.95
CA ASN A 148 18.46 4.54 0.35
C ASN A 148 19.32 3.27 0.18
N PRO A 149 20.58 3.24 0.71
CA PRO A 149 21.46 2.07 0.60
C PRO A 149 20.91 0.82 1.29
N LYS A 150 20.04 0.98 2.29
CA LYS A 150 19.41 -0.11 3.04
C LYS A 150 18.09 -0.59 2.43
N TYR A 151 17.70 -0.10 1.24
CA TYR A 151 16.37 -0.37 0.68
C TYR A 151 16.06 -1.87 0.57
N SER A 152 16.97 -2.67 0.01
CA SER A 152 16.77 -4.11 -0.12
C SER A 152 16.62 -4.82 1.23
N SER A 153 17.45 -4.48 2.21
CA SER A 153 17.37 -5.07 3.55
C SER A 153 16.09 -4.67 4.29
N LEU A 154 15.59 -3.45 4.07
CA LEU A 154 14.32 -3.01 4.63
C LEU A 154 13.13 -3.80 4.04
N LEU A 155 13.12 -4.03 2.72
CA LEU A 155 12.09 -4.86 2.09
C LEU A 155 12.13 -6.30 2.60
N ILE A 156 13.32 -6.91 2.63
CA ILE A 156 13.49 -8.29 3.12
C ILE A 156 13.03 -8.42 4.57
N ALA A 157 13.42 -7.48 5.43
CA ALA A 157 13.02 -7.50 6.85
C ALA A 157 11.49 -7.34 7.01
N LEU A 158 10.84 -6.49 6.19
CA LEU A 158 9.39 -6.34 6.19
C LEU A 158 8.68 -7.64 5.76
N ILE A 159 9.19 -8.28 4.70
CA ILE A 159 8.64 -9.54 4.18
C ILE A 159 8.75 -10.64 5.23
N GLU A 160 9.94 -10.84 5.80
CA GLU A 160 10.20 -11.91 6.77
C GLU A 160 9.46 -11.67 8.09
N LYS A 161 9.47 -10.44 8.62
CA LYS A 161 8.80 -10.10 9.89
C LYS A 161 7.28 -10.30 9.83
N ASN A 162 6.67 -10.06 8.66
CA ASN A 162 5.22 -10.14 8.48
C ASN A 162 4.79 -11.38 7.68
N ASN A 163 5.70 -12.31 7.41
CA ASN A 163 5.45 -13.55 6.66
C ASN A 163 4.78 -13.30 5.29
N LEU A 164 5.16 -12.21 4.59
CA LEU A 164 4.50 -11.81 3.34
C LEU A 164 4.76 -12.78 2.19
N GLN A 165 5.87 -13.54 2.21
CA GLN A 165 6.22 -14.52 1.18
C GLN A 165 5.19 -15.66 1.06
N GLN A 166 4.32 -15.86 2.06
CA GLN A 166 3.21 -16.79 1.95
C GLN A 166 2.26 -16.46 0.77
N TYR A 167 2.12 -15.19 0.43
CA TYR A 167 1.24 -14.73 -0.65
C TYR A 167 1.84 -14.99 -2.04
N ASP A 168 3.14 -15.22 -2.16
CA ASP A 168 3.80 -15.54 -3.43
C ASP A 168 3.48 -16.97 -3.90
N ASN A 169 3.03 -17.83 -2.99
CA ASN A 169 2.72 -19.24 -3.30
C ASN A 169 1.26 -19.47 -3.74
N VAL A 170 0.37 -18.51 -3.53
CA VAL A 170 -1.07 -18.67 -3.78
C VAL A 170 -1.36 -19.01 -5.25
N ILE A 171 -0.66 -18.36 -6.19
CA ILE A 171 -0.87 -18.57 -7.63
C ILE A 171 -0.32 -19.93 -8.09
N LEU A 172 0.78 -20.40 -7.48
CA LEU A 172 1.39 -21.70 -7.83
C LEU A 172 0.49 -22.86 -7.45
N THR A 173 -0.24 -22.75 -6.34
CA THR A 173 -1.19 -23.78 -5.89
C THR A 173 -2.45 -23.82 -6.77
N SER A 174 -2.96 -22.69 -7.21
CA SER A 174 -4.15 -22.63 -8.09
C SER A 174 -3.89 -23.22 -9.48
N ASN A 175 -2.70 -23.03 -10.04
CA ASN A 175 -2.33 -23.60 -11.34
C ASN A 175 -2.12 -25.12 -11.28
N ASN A 176 -1.66 -25.66 -10.16
CA ASN A 176 -1.49 -27.11 -9.98
C ASN A 176 -2.84 -27.84 -9.84
N THR A 177 -3.83 -27.21 -9.19
CA THR A 177 -5.16 -27.82 -9.02
C THR A 177 -5.95 -27.89 -10.34
N SER A 178 -5.70 -26.96 -11.25
CA SER A 178 -6.34 -26.92 -12.57
C SER A 178 -5.82 -28.01 -13.51
N ASN A 179 -4.54 -28.44 -13.35
CA ASN A 179 -3.93 -29.47 -14.18
C ASN A 179 -4.26 -30.90 -13.73
N THR A 180 -4.65 -31.10 -12.47
CA THR A 180 -5.02 -32.44 -11.96
C THR A 180 -6.47 -32.84 -12.26
N ASN A 181 -7.31 -31.91 -12.67
CA ASN A 181 -8.72 -32.19 -13.03
C ASN A 181 -8.93 -32.47 -14.53
N ASN A 182 -7.86 -32.44 -15.33
CA ASN A 182 -7.88 -32.69 -16.78
C ASN A 182 -7.06 -33.93 -17.17
N ALA A 183 -6.74 -34.84 -16.24
CA ALA A 183 -6.04 -36.08 -16.47
C ALA A 183 -6.94 -37.31 -16.23
#